data_76e117959ac06015b45d4ec084111627
#
_entry.id   76e117959ac06015b45d4ec084111627
#
_cell.length_a   1.000
_cell.length_b   1.000
_cell.length_c   1.000
_cell.angle_alpha   90.00
_cell.angle_beta   90.00
_cell.angle_gamma   90.00
#
_symmetry.space_group_name_H-M   'P 1'
#
loop_
_entity.id
_entity.type
_entity.pdbx_description
1 polymer ?
#
loop_
_entity_poly.entity_id
_entity_poly.type
_entity_poly.pdbx_seq_one_letter_code
_entity_poly.pdbx_strand_id
1 'polypeptide(L)'
;ILVIATKFGTASNLVKKVKAMIKNLPEFIRIAKISVDNRTSFELSNGSQIKASSTSADAGRSEALSLLVIDEAAHVDGLSELWTGLYPTLSTGGRCIALSTPNGVGNWFHQTYVDAEIEENEFFTTKLMWHVHPDRDQEWFDKETSNMSRRQVAQELECNFNMSGETVFHSDD
;
A
#
# COMPACT_ATOMS: atom_id res chain seq x y z
N ILE A 1 -5.67 13.59 0.06
CA ILE A 1 -5.06 12.25 0.05
C ILE A 1 -5.58 11.46 1.23
N LEU A 2 -6.02 10.23 1.00
CA LEU A 2 -6.41 9.27 2.03
C LEU A 2 -5.39 8.14 2.10
N VAL A 3 -4.98 7.75 3.30
CA VAL A 3 -4.06 6.64 3.56
C VAL A 3 -4.79 5.59 4.40
N ILE A 4 -4.81 4.37 3.91
CA ILE A 4 -5.39 3.19 4.58
C ILE A 4 -4.30 2.12 4.71
N ALA A 5 -4.33 1.34 5.78
CA ALA A 5 -3.46 0.20 6.01
C ALA A 5 -4.22 -0.86 6.84
N THR A 6 -3.63 -2.02 7.07
CA THR A 6 -4.20 -3.09 7.89
C THR A 6 -4.68 -2.62 9.26
N LYS A 7 -3.97 -1.64 9.84
CA LYS A 7 -4.32 -1.01 11.13
C LYS A 7 -4.27 0.51 11.01
N PHE A 8 -5.21 1.20 11.65
CA PHE A 8 -5.22 2.66 11.72
C PHE A 8 -3.91 3.26 12.23
N GLY A 9 -3.24 2.61 13.19
CA GLY A 9 -1.93 3.02 13.68
C GLY A 9 -0.85 3.03 12.62
N THR A 10 -0.85 2.04 11.71
CA THR A 10 0.08 1.96 10.58
C THR A 10 -0.17 3.10 9.59
N ALA A 11 -1.42 3.31 9.18
CA ALA A 11 -1.79 4.45 8.33
C ALA A 11 -1.39 5.80 8.96
N SER A 12 -1.63 5.97 10.27
CA SER A 12 -1.22 7.18 11.01
C SER A 12 0.30 7.38 11.01
N ASN A 13 1.09 6.32 11.10
CA ASN A 13 2.55 6.40 11.04
C ASN A 13 3.05 6.82 9.65
N LEU A 14 2.40 6.37 8.57
CA LEU A 14 2.71 6.83 7.22
C LEU A 14 2.44 8.34 7.08
N VAL A 15 1.30 8.82 7.56
CA VAL A 15 0.99 10.26 7.57
C VAL A 15 2.03 11.06 8.36
N LYS A 16 2.50 10.54 9.52
CA LYS A 16 3.58 11.18 10.29
C LYS A 16 4.90 11.24 9.52
N LYS A 17 5.27 10.18 8.78
CA LYS A 17 6.49 10.16 7.95
C LYS A 17 6.41 11.24 6.87
N VAL A 18 5.28 11.33 6.13
CA VAL A 18 5.09 12.38 5.12
C VAL A 18 5.16 13.78 5.73
N LYS A 19 4.54 13.98 6.90
CA LYS A 19 4.61 15.25 7.64
C LYS A 19 6.06 15.62 8.00
N ALA A 20 6.85 14.65 8.48
CA ALA A 20 8.26 14.87 8.78
C ALA A 20 9.06 15.23 7.52
N MET A 21 8.81 14.56 6.41
CA MET A 21 9.44 14.90 5.12
C MET A 21 9.16 16.34 4.73
N ILE A 22 7.89 16.77 4.78
CA ILE A 22 7.50 18.16 4.43
C ILE A 22 8.15 19.18 5.37
N LYS A 23 8.21 18.90 6.68
CA LYS A 23 8.87 19.79 7.66
C LYS A 23 10.36 19.95 7.42
N ASN A 24 11.01 18.91 6.89
CA ASN A 24 12.45 18.91 6.60
C ASN A 24 12.81 19.40 5.18
N LEU A 25 11.82 19.69 4.33
CA LEU A 25 12.11 20.29 3.03
C LEU A 25 12.72 21.70 3.19
N PRO A 26 13.78 22.02 2.43
CA PRO A 26 14.29 23.36 2.33
C PRO A 26 13.20 24.37 1.92
N GLU A 27 13.27 25.61 2.42
CA GLU A 27 12.23 26.62 2.16
C GLU A 27 11.98 26.87 0.68
N PHE A 28 13.03 26.84 -0.13
CA PHE A 28 12.94 27.10 -1.57
C PHE A 28 12.21 25.99 -2.36
N ILE A 29 12.05 24.78 -1.78
CA ILE A 29 11.29 23.66 -2.38
C ILE A 29 9.89 23.56 -1.74
N ARG A 30 9.71 24.13 -0.54
CA ARG A 30 8.47 24.01 0.21
C ARG A 30 7.39 24.90 -0.40
N ILE A 31 6.53 24.32 -1.22
CA ILE A 31 5.44 25.01 -1.93
C ILE A 31 4.38 25.57 -0.97
N ALA A 32 4.13 24.89 0.17
CA ALA A 32 3.11 25.29 1.13
C ALA A 32 3.55 24.93 2.56
N LYS A 33 3.06 25.72 3.54
CA LYS A 33 3.30 25.45 4.97
C LYS A 33 2.18 24.57 5.53
N ILE A 34 2.47 23.85 6.60
CA ILE A 34 1.43 23.13 7.34
C ILE A 34 0.59 24.15 8.09
N SER A 35 -0.70 24.21 7.77
CA SER A 35 -1.68 25.12 8.38
C SER A 35 -2.47 24.44 9.51
N VAL A 36 -2.75 23.14 9.38
CA VAL A 36 -3.38 22.32 10.42
C VAL A 36 -2.48 21.12 10.69
N ASP A 37 -2.17 20.85 11.93
CA ASP A 37 -1.26 19.75 12.36
C ASP A 37 -1.92 18.89 13.41
N ASN A 38 -2.63 17.84 12.98
CA ASN A 38 -3.24 16.84 13.84
C ASN A 38 -2.38 15.58 13.91
N ARG A 39 -2.66 14.71 14.88
CA ARG A 39 -1.93 13.44 15.06
C ARG A 39 -2.02 12.52 13.85
N THR A 40 -3.18 12.46 13.19
CA THR A 40 -3.54 11.48 12.13
C THR A 40 -3.81 12.14 10.79
N SER A 41 -3.70 13.46 10.73
CA SER A 41 -3.91 14.24 9.51
C SER A 41 -3.12 15.55 9.56
N PHE A 42 -2.93 16.17 8.41
CA PHE A 42 -2.49 17.56 8.34
C PHE A 42 -3.02 18.22 7.07
N GLU A 43 -3.10 19.54 7.14
CA GLU A 43 -3.47 20.40 6.02
C GLU A 43 -2.33 21.34 5.66
N LEU A 44 -2.19 21.61 4.37
CA LEU A 44 -1.25 22.63 3.87
C LEU A 44 -1.99 23.93 3.57
N SER A 45 -1.26 25.04 3.58
CA SER A 45 -1.82 26.39 3.34
C SER A 45 -2.43 26.57 1.94
N ASN A 46 -2.20 25.64 1.02
CA ASN A 46 -2.85 25.60 -0.30
C ASN A 46 -4.13 24.73 -0.34
N GLY A 47 -4.63 24.29 0.82
CA GLY A 47 -5.83 23.45 0.93
C GLY A 47 -5.59 21.94 0.72
N SER A 48 -4.36 21.53 0.42
CA SER A 48 -4.07 20.09 0.30
C SER A 48 -4.12 19.41 1.68
N GLN A 49 -4.83 18.28 1.76
CA GLN A 49 -4.99 17.52 2.99
C GLN A 49 -4.49 16.09 2.82
N ILE A 50 -3.85 15.56 3.86
CA ILE A 50 -3.50 14.14 3.99
C ILE A 50 -4.04 13.65 5.32
N LYS A 51 -4.75 12.51 5.30
CA LYS A 51 -5.26 11.88 6.51
C LYS A 51 -5.15 10.36 6.47
N ALA A 52 -4.97 9.76 7.64
CA ALA A 52 -5.13 8.34 7.85
C ALA A 52 -6.60 8.00 8.10
N SER A 53 -7.05 6.87 7.60
CA SER A 53 -8.37 6.31 7.88
C SER A 53 -8.27 4.86 8.33
N SER A 54 -9.31 4.40 9.03
CA SER A 54 -9.51 2.99 9.32
C SER A 54 -10.05 2.25 8.08
N THR A 55 -10.05 0.93 8.14
CA THR A 55 -10.63 0.04 7.12
C THR A 55 -12.15 -0.14 7.27
N SER A 56 -12.85 0.81 7.93
CA SER A 56 -14.31 0.75 8.06
C SER A 56 -14.99 1.06 6.72
N ALA A 57 -16.15 0.44 6.50
CA ALA A 57 -16.93 0.58 5.27
C ALA A 57 -17.29 2.03 4.89
N ASP A 58 -17.27 2.95 5.86
CA ASP A 58 -17.57 4.38 5.66
C ASP A 58 -16.31 5.24 5.43
N ALA A 59 -15.13 4.62 5.40
CA ALA A 59 -13.88 5.33 5.19
C ALA A 59 -13.89 6.07 3.84
N GLY A 60 -13.78 7.39 3.89
CA GLY A 60 -13.61 8.23 2.70
C GLY A 60 -14.85 8.44 1.82
N ARG A 61 -16.00 7.80 2.08
CA ARG A 61 -17.21 7.86 1.22
C ARG A 61 -17.76 9.27 0.95
N SER A 62 -17.46 10.23 1.81
CA SER A 62 -17.96 11.62 1.68
C SER A 62 -16.95 12.57 1.05
N GLU A 63 -15.84 12.08 0.50
CA GLU A 63 -14.74 12.92 0.03
C GLU A 63 -14.42 12.67 -1.44
N ALA A 64 -14.11 13.74 -2.18
CA ALA A 64 -13.45 13.62 -3.48
C ALA A 64 -11.94 13.43 -3.26
N LEU A 65 -11.41 12.26 -3.60
CA LEU A 65 -10.02 11.92 -3.38
C LEU A 65 -9.19 12.15 -4.63
N SER A 66 -8.12 12.95 -4.52
CA SER A 66 -7.09 13.05 -5.57
C SER A 66 -6.12 11.87 -5.57
N LEU A 67 -5.91 11.27 -4.40
CA LEU A 67 -5.06 10.09 -4.23
C LEU A 67 -5.54 9.25 -3.05
N LEU A 68 -5.70 7.96 -3.28
CA LEU A 68 -5.87 6.92 -2.28
C LEU A 68 -4.60 6.08 -2.22
N VAL A 69 -4.07 5.86 -1.01
CA VAL A 69 -2.95 4.94 -0.77
C VAL A 69 -3.43 3.83 0.14
N ILE A 70 -3.29 2.59 -0.32
CA ILE A 70 -3.63 1.38 0.44
C ILE A 70 -2.33 0.62 0.69
N ASP A 71 -1.85 0.67 1.92
CA ASP A 71 -0.64 -0.03 2.35
C ASP A 71 -0.99 -1.41 2.89
N GLU A 72 -0.17 -2.40 2.58
CA GLU A 72 -0.39 -3.81 2.91
C GLU A 72 -1.74 -4.34 2.38
N ALA A 73 -2.09 -3.97 1.15
CA ALA A 73 -3.41 -4.22 0.57
C ALA A 73 -3.83 -5.70 0.57
N ALA A 74 -2.88 -6.65 0.39
CA ALA A 74 -3.17 -8.09 0.46
C ALA A 74 -3.56 -8.57 1.86
N HIS A 75 -3.26 -7.78 2.90
CA HIS A 75 -3.49 -8.09 4.31
C HIS A 75 -4.65 -7.28 4.91
N VAL A 76 -5.32 -6.45 4.12
CA VAL A 76 -6.50 -5.69 4.58
C VAL A 76 -7.74 -6.55 4.46
N ASP A 77 -8.34 -6.90 5.59
CA ASP A 77 -9.59 -7.64 5.64
C ASP A 77 -10.74 -6.84 5.03
N GLY A 78 -11.58 -7.50 4.23
CA GLY A 78 -12.77 -6.87 3.63
C GLY A 78 -12.47 -5.78 2.60
N LEU A 79 -11.26 -5.76 2.02
CA LEU A 79 -10.84 -4.72 1.08
C LEU A 79 -11.74 -4.65 -0.17
N SER A 80 -12.32 -5.76 -0.61
CA SER A 80 -13.27 -5.77 -1.75
C SER A 80 -14.52 -4.92 -1.48
N GLU A 81 -15.09 -5.03 -0.28
CA GLU A 81 -16.25 -4.20 0.13
C GLU A 81 -15.84 -2.73 0.31
N LEU A 82 -14.70 -2.51 0.95
CA LEU A 82 -14.15 -1.17 1.15
C LEU A 82 -13.89 -0.49 -0.19
N TRP A 83 -13.31 -1.20 -1.16
CA TRP A 83 -13.05 -0.71 -2.51
C TRP A 83 -14.32 -0.27 -3.22
N THR A 84 -15.40 -1.04 -3.10
CA THR A 84 -16.70 -0.69 -3.68
C THR A 84 -17.21 0.67 -3.17
N GLY A 85 -16.92 1.01 -1.90
CA GLY A 85 -17.27 2.30 -1.32
C GLY A 85 -16.29 3.43 -1.66
N LEU A 86 -15.01 3.12 -1.88
CA LEU A 86 -13.96 4.10 -2.16
C LEU A 86 -13.83 4.45 -3.64
N TYR A 87 -14.05 3.50 -4.53
CA TYR A 87 -13.87 3.72 -5.97
C TYR A 87 -14.64 4.95 -6.51
N PRO A 88 -15.92 5.17 -6.14
CA PRO A 88 -16.64 6.38 -6.58
C PRO A 88 -15.98 7.70 -6.14
N THR A 89 -15.23 7.71 -5.04
CA THR A 89 -14.56 8.92 -4.54
C THR A 89 -13.38 9.36 -5.42
N LEU A 90 -12.91 8.47 -6.29
CA LEU A 90 -11.85 8.71 -7.27
C LEU A 90 -12.38 9.18 -8.63
N SER A 91 -13.70 9.16 -8.85
CA SER A 91 -14.36 9.44 -10.15
C SER A 91 -14.07 10.83 -10.75
N THR A 92 -13.59 11.77 -9.94
CA THR A 92 -13.19 13.12 -10.36
C THR A 92 -11.75 13.22 -10.85
N GLY A 93 -11.13 12.11 -11.27
CA GLY A 93 -9.75 12.04 -11.72
C GLY A 93 -8.75 11.69 -10.62
N GLY A 94 -9.23 11.14 -9.52
CA GLY A 94 -8.39 10.60 -8.45
C GLY A 94 -7.62 9.35 -8.88
N ARG A 95 -6.55 9.04 -8.17
CA ARG A 95 -5.67 7.88 -8.41
C ARG A 95 -5.60 6.99 -7.19
N CYS A 96 -5.30 5.70 -7.40
CA CYS A 96 -5.04 4.75 -6.33
C CYS A 96 -3.63 4.17 -6.46
N ILE A 97 -2.96 4.04 -5.33
CA ILE A 97 -1.73 3.26 -5.18
C ILE A 97 -2.02 2.18 -4.14
N ALA A 98 -2.05 0.93 -4.58
CA ALA A 98 -2.12 -0.22 -3.70
C ALA A 98 -0.76 -0.92 -3.69
N LEU A 99 -0.21 -1.13 -2.50
CA LEU A 99 1.09 -1.80 -2.33
C LEU A 99 0.99 -2.86 -1.24
N SER A 100 1.69 -3.97 -1.44
CA SER A 100 1.73 -5.08 -0.49
C SER A 100 2.82 -6.08 -0.84
N THR A 101 3.25 -6.87 0.13
CA THR A 101 3.75 -8.22 -0.14
C THR A 101 2.56 -9.13 -0.44
N PRO A 102 2.75 -10.22 -1.21
CA PRO A 102 1.69 -11.20 -1.47
C PRO A 102 1.17 -11.84 -0.18
N ASN A 103 -0.11 -12.19 -0.16
CA ASN A 103 -0.72 -12.95 0.91
C ASN A 103 -1.67 -14.03 0.33
N GLY A 104 -1.10 -14.96 -0.40
CA GLY A 104 -1.85 -15.99 -1.11
C GLY A 104 -2.64 -15.44 -2.30
N VAL A 105 -3.50 -16.31 -2.82
CA VAL A 105 -4.35 -16.04 -3.98
C VAL A 105 -5.80 -15.72 -3.56
N GLY A 106 -6.55 -15.06 -4.44
CA GLY A 106 -8.00 -14.85 -4.28
C GLY A 106 -8.40 -13.62 -3.45
N ASN A 107 -7.48 -12.92 -2.78
CA ASN A 107 -7.79 -11.63 -2.14
C ASN A 107 -7.87 -10.50 -3.18
N TRP A 108 -8.41 -9.35 -2.78
CA TRP A 108 -8.60 -8.20 -3.67
C TRP A 108 -7.30 -7.75 -4.36
N PHE A 109 -6.18 -7.73 -3.63
CA PHE A 109 -4.90 -7.28 -4.18
C PHE A 109 -4.38 -8.24 -5.25
N HIS A 110 -4.45 -9.56 -5.00
CA HIS A 110 -4.07 -10.58 -5.98
C HIS A 110 -4.94 -10.47 -7.25
N GLN A 111 -6.27 -10.42 -7.10
CA GLN A 111 -7.17 -10.34 -8.25
C GLN A 111 -6.92 -9.07 -9.06
N THR A 112 -6.83 -7.91 -8.40
CA THR A 112 -6.53 -6.63 -9.06
C THR A 112 -5.19 -6.65 -9.79
N TYR A 113 -4.18 -7.30 -9.20
CA TYR A 113 -2.86 -7.45 -9.82
C TYR A 113 -2.92 -8.32 -11.09
N VAL A 114 -3.56 -9.48 -11.01
CA VAL A 114 -3.70 -10.41 -12.15
C VAL A 114 -4.52 -9.77 -13.29
N ASP A 115 -5.64 -9.14 -12.97
CA ASP A 115 -6.47 -8.44 -13.96
C ASP A 115 -5.70 -7.30 -14.63
N ALA A 116 -4.81 -6.61 -13.89
CA ALA A 116 -3.95 -5.58 -14.46
C ALA A 116 -2.86 -6.15 -15.38
N GLU A 117 -2.32 -7.34 -15.10
CA GLU A 117 -1.33 -8.00 -15.97
C GLU A 117 -1.92 -8.39 -17.34
N ILE A 118 -3.21 -8.65 -17.40
CA ILE A 118 -3.94 -8.97 -18.64
C ILE A 118 -4.77 -7.79 -19.18
N GLU A 119 -4.53 -6.58 -18.66
CA GLU A 119 -5.17 -5.34 -19.12
C GLU A 119 -6.71 -5.31 -18.95
N GLU A 120 -7.26 -6.07 -17.99
CA GLU A 120 -8.70 -6.08 -17.68
C GLU A 120 -9.12 -4.99 -16.69
N ASN A 121 -8.18 -4.21 -16.15
CA ASN A 121 -8.45 -3.03 -15.33
C ASN A 121 -7.49 -1.88 -15.66
N GLU A 122 -7.68 -0.73 -15.01
CA GLU A 122 -6.88 0.49 -15.26
C GLU A 122 -5.60 0.59 -14.39
N PHE A 123 -5.26 -0.44 -13.62
CA PHE A 123 -4.03 -0.45 -12.83
C PHE A 123 -2.81 -0.85 -13.65
N PHE A 124 -1.65 -0.30 -13.25
CA PHE A 124 -0.34 -0.75 -13.73
C PHE A 124 0.33 -1.58 -12.65
N THR A 125 0.86 -2.75 -13.04
CA THR A 125 1.59 -3.61 -12.13
C THR A 125 3.05 -3.20 -12.02
N THR A 126 3.58 -3.26 -10.80
CA THR A 126 5.02 -3.11 -10.54
C THR A 126 5.43 -4.19 -9.57
N LYS A 127 6.38 -5.04 -9.97
CA LYS A 127 6.93 -6.12 -9.14
C LYS A 127 8.36 -5.80 -8.75
N LEU A 128 8.61 -5.63 -7.47
CA LEU A 128 9.92 -5.28 -6.91
C LEU A 128 10.44 -6.44 -6.05
N MET A 129 11.09 -7.39 -6.69
CA MET A 129 11.76 -8.49 -5.98
C MET A 129 13.05 -8.00 -5.31
N TRP A 130 13.55 -8.76 -4.35
CA TRP A 130 14.71 -8.39 -3.54
C TRP A 130 15.94 -7.92 -4.33
N HIS A 131 16.23 -8.56 -5.46
CA HIS A 131 17.42 -8.28 -6.30
C HIS A 131 17.30 -6.98 -7.13
N VAL A 132 16.14 -6.33 -7.15
CA VAL A 132 15.97 -5.01 -7.78
C VAL A 132 16.64 -3.92 -6.94
N HIS A 133 16.87 -4.17 -5.65
CA HIS A 133 17.55 -3.22 -4.78
C HIS A 133 19.08 -3.28 -5.02
N PRO A 134 19.75 -2.13 -5.29
CA PRO A 134 21.15 -2.12 -5.70
C PRO A 134 22.13 -2.66 -4.64
N ASP A 135 21.77 -2.58 -3.36
CA ASP A 135 22.62 -3.03 -2.24
C ASP A 135 22.29 -4.45 -1.77
N ARG A 136 21.48 -5.21 -2.53
CA ARG A 136 21.09 -6.59 -2.20
C ARG A 136 21.67 -7.54 -3.21
N ASP A 137 22.73 -8.23 -2.83
CA ASP A 137 23.37 -9.30 -3.60
C ASP A 137 22.98 -10.69 -3.07
N GLN A 138 23.57 -11.74 -3.64
CA GLN A 138 23.31 -13.12 -3.22
C GLN A 138 23.77 -13.37 -1.78
N GLU A 139 24.87 -12.77 -1.32
CA GLU A 139 25.35 -12.91 0.04
C GLU A 139 24.35 -12.31 1.04
N TRP A 140 23.80 -11.13 0.71
CA TRP A 140 22.72 -10.53 1.48
C TRP A 140 21.50 -11.47 1.53
N PHE A 141 21.08 -12.04 0.39
CA PHE A 141 19.93 -12.93 0.31
C PHE A 141 20.11 -14.19 1.14
N ASP A 142 21.24 -14.88 1.01
CA ASP A 142 21.56 -16.11 1.75
C ASP A 142 21.56 -15.87 3.27
N LYS A 143 22.10 -14.73 3.70
CA LYS A 143 22.11 -14.32 5.10
C LYS A 143 20.70 -14.00 5.62
N GLU A 144 19.93 -13.20 4.87
CA GLU A 144 18.58 -12.78 5.27
C GLU A 144 17.64 -13.98 5.35
N THR A 145 17.74 -14.91 4.40
CA THR A 145 16.85 -16.07 4.31
C THR A 145 17.22 -17.21 5.24
N SER A 146 18.41 -17.17 5.87
CA SER A 146 18.91 -18.27 6.73
C SER A 146 17.96 -18.70 7.84
N ASN A 147 17.10 -17.80 8.33
CA ASN A 147 16.11 -18.05 9.38
C ASN A 147 14.66 -17.89 8.88
N MET A 148 14.44 -17.83 7.58
CA MET A 148 13.11 -17.69 6.98
C MET A 148 12.62 -19.03 6.44
N SER A 149 11.32 -19.31 6.58
CA SER A 149 10.67 -20.41 5.87
C SER A 149 10.56 -20.09 4.37
N ARG A 150 10.42 -21.12 3.53
CA ARG A 150 10.17 -20.95 2.08
C ARG A 150 8.99 -20.00 1.80
N ARG A 151 7.91 -20.12 2.57
CA ARG A 151 6.75 -19.23 2.48
C ARG A 151 7.12 -17.77 2.74
N GLN A 152 7.88 -17.50 3.80
CA GLN A 152 8.31 -16.13 4.12
C GLN A 152 9.20 -15.55 3.02
N VAL A 153 10.15 -16.34 2.49
CA VAL A 153 10.99 -15.91 1.36
C VAL A 153 10.12 -15.57 0.13
N ALA A 154 9.19 -16.47 -0.21
CA ALA A 154 8.27 -16.26 -1.34
C ALA A 154 7.42 -15.00 -1.18
N GLN A 155 6.94 -14.75 0.03
CA GLN A 155 6.10 -13.60 0.36
C GLN A 155 6.90 -12.29 0.38
N GLU A 156 7.97 -12.23 1.17
CA GLU A 156 8.64 -10.97 1.50
C GLU A 156 9.71 -10.56 0.47
N LEU A 157 10.29 -11.53 -0.24
CA LEU A 157 11.44 -11.28 -1.11
C LEU A 157 11.17 -11.57 -2.59
N GLU A 158 10.35 -12.58 -2.90
CA GLU A 158 10.15 -13.05 -4.28
C GLU A 158 8.84 -12.58 -4.89
N CYS A 159 7.98 -11.92 -4.12
CA CYS A 159 6.65 -11.46 -4.56
C CYS A 159 5.83 -12.60 -5.23
N ASN A 160 5.80 -13.79 -4.60
CA ASN A 160 5.15 -14.98 -5.13
C ASN A 160 3.81 -15.22 -4.45
N PHE A 161 2.71 -15.01 -5.17
CA PHE A 161 1.37 -15.19 -4.64
C PHE A 161 1.05 -16.64 -4.29
N ASN A 162 1.45 -17.60 -5.13
CA ASN A 162 1.09 -19.01 -4.96
C ASN A 162 1.72 -19.63 -3.70
N MET A 163 2.95 -19.25 -3.39
CA MET A 163 3.69 -19.81 -2.25
C MET A 163 3.54 -18.98 -0.97
N SER A 164 2.93 -17.81 -1.01
CA SER A 164 2.76 -16.93 0.14
C SER A 164 1.52 -17.22 0.98
N GLY A 165 0.52 -17.96 0.42
CA GLY A 165 -0.73 -18.30 1.09
C GLY A 165 -0.65 -19.52 2.02
N GLU A 166 -1.71 -19.73 2.81
CA GLU A 166 -1.96 -21.01 3.49
C GLU A 166 -2.58 -21.97 2.49
N THR A 167 -1.78 -22.85 1.91
CA THR A 167 -2.28 -23.93 1.05
C THR A 167 -2.50 -25.18 1.87
N VAL A 168 -3.67 -25.83 1.71
CA VAL A 168 -4.00 -27.08 2.39
C VAL A 168 -3.21 -28.25 1.77
N PHE A 169 -2.69 -28.08 0.55
CA PHE A 169 -1.85 -29.05 -0.15
C PHE A 169 -0.49 -28.43 -0.44
N HIS A 170 0.58 -29.12 -0.07
CA HIS A 170 1.93 -28.77 -0.51
C HIS A 170 2.07 -29.11 -2.00
N SER A 171 2.67 -28.21 -2.77
CA SER A 171 2.92 -28.41 -4.21
C SER A 171 4.02 -29.45 -4.52
N ASP A 172 4.50 -30.16 -3.51
CA ASP A 172 5.55 -31.19 -3.62
C ASP A 172 4.99 -32.63 -3.54
N ASP A 173 3.64 -32.83 -3.64
CA ASP A 173 2.98 -34.14 -3.76
C ASP A 173 2.52 -34.44 -5.19
#